data_45a6c0b07f859539a476fece60dc6fb3
#
_entry.id   45a6c0b07f859539a476fece60dc6fb3
#
_cell.length_a   1.000
_cell.length_b   1.000
_cell.length_c   1.000
_cell.angle_alpha   90.00
_cell.angle_beta   90.00
_cell.angle_gamma   90.00
#
_symmetry.space_group_name_H-M   'P 1'
#
loop_
_entity.id
_entity.type
_entity.pdbx_description
1 polymer ?
#
loop_
_entity_poly.entity_id
_entity_poly.type
_entity_poly.pdbx_seq_one_letter_code
_entity_poly.pdbx_strand_id
1 'polypeptide(L)'
;MKDLKKVKYLILDMDGCVYHPKYLKTLFGQVSARMTEFISIKLGIDKIKAKEIQADYFYKYDTSLNGLMKNYPDKIDAHEFLKFVHSINYDCLDKDVELREELLKLDAKTFCATNGSREHAINCMKRVGIDDLFEGKIIKHII
;
A
#
# COMPACT_ATOMS: atom_id res chain seq x y z
N MET A 1 23.38 -17.38 10.00
CA MET A 1 22.85 -16.00 9.76
C MET A 1 23.81 -15.27 8.84
N LYS A 2 23.33 -14.78 7.69
CA LYS A 2 24.17 -13.92 6.83
C LYS A 2 24.52 -12.65 7.61
N ASP A 3 25.79 -12.22 7.50
CA ASP A 3 26.28 -11.04 8.18
C ASP A 3 25.58 -9.77 7.67
N LEU A 4 24.59 -9.29 8.40
CA LEU A 4 23.81 -8.09 8.07
C LEU A 4 24.66 -6.81 8.07
N LYS A 5 25.87 -6.85 8.63
CA LYS A 5 26.82 -5.72 8.64
C LYS A 5 27.28 -5.28 7.24
N LYS A 6 26.98 -6.07 6.20
CA LYS A 6 27.32 -5.75 4.79
C LYS A 6 26.15 -5.16 4.00
N VAL A 7 24.98 -5.03 4.61
CA VAL A 7 23.79 -4.47 3.94
C VAL A 7 23.94 -2.95 3.87
N LYS A 8 24.03 -2.41 2.66
CA LYS A 8 24.12 -0.94 2.42
C LYS A 8 22.76 -0.29 2.21
N TYR A 9 21.81 -1.04 1.72
CA TYR A 9 20.45 -0.57 1.38
C TYR A 9 19.43 -1.58 1.90
N LEU A 10 18.38 -1.07 2.53
CA LEU A 10 17.22 -1.83 2.96
C LEU A 10 15.99 -1.25 2.30
N ILE A 11 15.25 -2.06 1.57
CA ILE A 11 13.98 -1.67 0.96
C ILE A 11 12.88 -2.44 1.69
N LEU A 12 11.96 -1.72 2.31
CA LEU A 12 10.82 -2.27 3.03
C LEU A 12 9.57 -2.12 2.18
N ASP A 13 8.77 -3.18 2.11
CA ASP A 13 7.39 -3.07 1.62
C ASP A 13 6.53 -2.35 2.66
N MET A 14 5.45 -1.69 2.22
CA MET A 14 4.58 -0.94 3.12
C MET A 14 3.57 -1.85 3.82
N ASP A 15 2.72 -2.49 3.03
CA ASP A 15 1.53 -3.16 3.56
C ASP A 15 1.85 -4.51 4.19
N GLY A 16 1.66 -4.60 5.52
CA GLY A 16 1.98 -5.79 6.31
C GLY A 16 3.47 -6.02 6.57
N CYS A 17 4.31 -5.02 6.26
CA CYS A 17 5.75 -5.03 6.55
C CYS A 17 6.13 -3.85 7.47
N VAL A 18 5.89 -2.60 7.03
CA VAL A 18 6.19 -1.40 7.84
C VAL A 18 5.27 -1.27 9.05
N TYR A 19 4.03 -1.70 8.95
CA TYR A 19 3.15 -1.84 10.10
C TYR A 19 2.86 -3.32 10.40
N HIS A 20 2.62 -3.61 11.67
CA HIS A 20 2.43 -4.99 12.13
C HIS A 20 1.28 -5.69 11.38
N PRO A 21 1.46 -6.95 10.93
CA PRO A 21 0.46 -7.70 10.16
C PRO A 21 -0.92 -7.82 10.82
N LYS A 22 -1.03 -7.68 12.16
CA LYS A 22 -2.31 -7.66 12.87
C LYS A 22 -3.29 -6.59 12.35
N TYR A 23 -2.76 -5.48 11.80
CA TYR A 23 -3.57 -4.39 11.28
C TYR A 23 -3.98 -4.59 9.82
N LEU A 24 -3.35 -5.54 9.11
CA LEU A 24 -3.58 -5.75 7.69
C LEU A 24 -5.05 -5.99 7.37
N LYS A 25 -5.72 -6.84 8.15
CA LYS A 25 -7.15 -7.14 7.94
C LYS A 25 -8.03 -5.88 8.08
N THR A 26 -7.76 -5.05 9.08
CA THR A 26 -8.54 -3.84 9.36
C THR A 26 -8.24 -2.74 8.34
N LEU A 27 -6.96 -2.45 8.08
CA LEU A 27 -6.56 -1.38 7.18
C LEU A 27 -6.84 -1.75 5.72
N PHE A 28 -6.35 -2.90 5.27
CA PHE A 28 -6.53 -3.36 3.90
C PHE A 28 -7.97 -3.77 3.59
N GLY A 29 -8.74 -4.16 4.60
CA GLY A 29 -10.18 -4.37 4.48
C GLY A 29 -10.92 -3.10 4.03
N GLN A 30 -10.54 -1.93 4.55
CA GLN A 30 -11.08 -0.65 4.10
C GLN A 30 -10.67 -0.36 2.64
N VAL A 31 -9.39 -0.54 2.30
CA VAL A 31 -8.89 -0.37 0.93
C VAL A 31 -9.65 -1.28 -0.04
N SER A 32 -9.81 -2.55 0.30
CA SER A 32 -10.55 -3.53 -0.52
C SER A 32 -12.01 -3.15 -0.74
N ALA A 33 -12.69 -2.67 0.30
CA ALA A 33 -14.06 -2.18 0.20
C ALA A 33 -14.17 -0.96 -0.74
N ARG A 34 -13.21 -0.03 -0.63
CA ARG A 34 -13.13 1.15 -1.52
C ARG A 34 -12.80 0.77 -2.96
N MET A 35 -11.96 -0.26 -3.19
CA MET A 35 -11.71 -0.81 -4.54
C MET A 35 -13.00 -1.34 -5.16
N THR A 36 -13.75 -2.17 -4.42
CA THR A 36 -15.04 -2.70 -4.87
C THR A 36 -16.01 -1.57 -5.22
N GLU A 37 -16.09 -0.54 -4.38
CA GLU A 37 -16.93 0.63 -4.60
C GLU A 37 -16.52 1.40 -5.86
N PHE A 38 -15.23 1.68 -6.03
CA PHE A 38 -14.71 2.35 -7.23
C PHE A 38 -15.04 1.59 -8.51
N ILE A 39 -14.80 0.29 -8.53
CA ILE A 39 -15.09 -0.57 -9.69
C ILE A 39 -16.59 -0.55 -10.01
N SER A 40 -17.44 -0.69 -8.99
CA SER A 40 -18.90 -0.62 -9.13
C SER A 40 -19.35 0.68 -9.79
N ILE A 41 -18.85 1.82 -9.31
CA ILE A 41 -19.16 3.15 -9.84
C ILE A 41 -18.65 3.31 -11.28
N LYS A 42 -17.38 3.01 -11.52
CA LYS A 42 -16.73 3.25 -12.83
C LYS A 42 -17.27 2.37 -13.96
N LEU A 43 -17.63 1.14 -13.63
CA LEU A 43 -18.13 0.19 -14.61
C LEU A 43 -19.68 0.15 -14.68
N GLY A 44 -20.37 0.77 -13.73
CA GLY A 44 -21.84 0.74 -13.67
C GLY A 44 -22.40 -0.64 -13.36
N ILE A 45 -21.73 -1.40 -12.50
CA ILE A 45 -22.09 -2.76 -12.11
C ILE A 45 -22.37 -2.86 -10.61
N ASP A 46 -23.07 -3.91 -10.18
CA ASP A 46 -23.28 -4.16 -8.75
C ASP A 46 -21.98 -4.53 -8.00
N LYS A 47 -22.02 -4.41 -6.68
CA LYS A 47 -20.82 -4.64 -5.83
C LYS A 47 -20.36 -6.09 -5.81
N ILE A 48 -21.26 -7.06 -6.04
CA ILE A 48 -20.87 -8.49 -6.08
C ILE A 48 -19.98 -8.70 -7.29
N LYS A 49 -20.45 -8.27 -8.46
CA LYS A 49 -19.69 -8.35 -9.70
C LYS A 49 -18.39 -7.55 -9.67
N ALA A 50 -18.42 -6.36 -9.06
CA ALA A 50 -17.23 -5.53 -8.87
C ALA A 50 -16.17 -6.26 -8.01
N LYS A 51 -16.58 -6.95 -6.95
CA LYS A 51 -15.67 -7.73 -6.10
C LYS A 51 -15.09 -8.94 -6.81
N GLU A 52 -15.88 -9.63 -7.65
CA GLU A 52 -15.37 -10.72 -8.50
C GLU A 52 -14.28 -10.22 -9.46
N ILE A 53 -14.52 -9.10 -10.14
CA ILE A 53 -13.54 -8.47 -11.04
C ILE A 53 -12.28 -8.07 -10.27
N GLN A 54 -12.43 -7.45 -9.10
CA GLN A 54 -11.31 -7.08 -8.24
C GLN A 54 -10.41 -8.29 -7.93
N ALA A 55 -11.00 -9.40 -7.50
CA ALA A 55 -10.28 -10.62 -7.16
C ALA A 55 -9.65 -11.27 -8.40
N ASP A 56 -10.40 -11.42 -9.48
CA ASP A 56 -9.92 -12.03 -10.73
C ASP A 56 -8.71 -11.25 -11.29
N TYR A 57 -8.78 -9.92 -11.28
CA TYR A 57 -7.70 -9.09 -11.80
C TYR A 57 -6.48 -9.08 -10.89
N PHE A 58 -6.66 -9.17 -9.58
CA PHE A 58 -5.55 -9.36 -8.67
C PHE A 58 -4.74 -10.62 -9.00
N TYR A 59 -5.43 -11.74 -9.22
CA TYR A 59 -4.76 -13.01 -9.56
C TYR A 59 -4.14 -13.03 -10.97
N LYS A 60 -4.77 -12.37 -11.95
CA LYS A 60 -4.31 -12.43 -13.36
C LYS A 60 -3.26 -11.38 -13.70
N TYR A 61 -3.21 -10.28 -12.97
CA TYR A 61 -2.42 -9.10 -13.33
C TYR A 61 -1.59 -8.56 -12.15
N ASP A 62 -1.38 -9.36 -11.10
CA ASP A 62 -0.65 -9.04 -9.88
C ASP A 62 -1.28 -7.94 -9.01
N THR A 63 -2.00 -6.99 -9.61
CA THR A 63 -2.83 -6.01 -8.91
C THR A 63 -4.17 -5.82 -9.61
N SER A 64 -5.22 -5.49 -8.83
CA SER A 64 -6.54 -5.18 -9.41
C SER A 64 -6.47 -3.95 -10.33
N LEU A 65 -5.62 -2.97 -9.98
CA LEU A 65 -5.43 -1.76 -10.80
C LEU A 65 -4.85 -2.08 -12.18
N ASN A 66 -3.85 -2.95 -12.26
CA ASN A 66 -3.26 -3.36 -13.54
C ASN A 66 -4.30 -4.01 -14.45
N GLY A 67 -5.09 -4.91 -13.87
CA GLY A 67 -6.18 -5.55 -14.60
C GLY A 67 -7.22 -4.55 -15.10
N LEU A 68 -7.60 -3.58 -14.25
CA LEU A 68 -8.55 -2.54 -14.61
C LEU A 68 -8.01 -1.65 -15.74
N MET A 69 -6.78 -1.17 -15.63
CA MET A 69 -6.15 -0.32 -16.66
C MET A 69 -6.03 -1.05 -18.00
N LYS A 70 -5.70 -2.35 -17.97
CA LYS A 70 -5.57 -3.16 -19.19
C LYS A 70 -6.90 -3.41 -19.87
N ASN A 71 -7.97 -3.68 -19.10
CA ASN A 71 -9.27 -4.07 -19.65
C ASN A 71 -10.23 -2.88 -19.86
N TYR A 72 -10.00 -1.76 -19.17
CA TYR A 72 -10.83 -0.55 -19.24
C TYR A 72 -9.98 0.72 -19.32
N PRO A 73 -9.05 0.85 -20.29
CA PRO A 73 -8.09 1.95 -20.36
C PRO A 73 -8.76 3.34 -20.45
N ASP A 74 -9.93 3.42 -21.10
CA ASP A 74 -10.64 4.68 -21.27
C ASP A 74 -11.49 5.10 -20.07
N LYS A 75 -11.66 4.20 -19.07
CA LYS A 75 -12.50 4.44 -17.88
C LYS A 75 -11.70 4.58 -16.59
N ILE A 76 -10.48 4.08 -16.56
CA ILE A 76 -9.69 3.94 -15.33
C ILE A 76 -8.45 4.81 -15.41
N ASP A 77 -8.41 5.81 -14.56
CA ASP A 77 -7.22 6.60 -14.26
C ASP A 77 -6.56 6.06 -12.98
N ALA A 78 -5.27 5.74 -13.05
CA ALA A 78 -4.53 5.16 -11.93
C ALA A 78 -4.42 6.11 -10.73
N HIS A 79 -4.26 7.42 -10.98
CA HIS A 79 -4.16 8.41 -9.92
C HIS A 79 -5.50 8.57 -9.20
N GLU A 80 -6.58 8.68 -9.95
CA GLU A 80 -7.95 8.73 -9.41
C GLU A 80 -8.26 7.48 -8.57
N PHE A 81 -7.94 6.28 -9.11
CA PHE A 81 -8.13 5.03 -8.39
C PHE A 81 -7.39 5.04 -7.06
N LEU A 82 -6.09 5.31 -7.07
CA LEU A 82 -5.26 5.28 -5.86
C LEU A 82 -5.72 6.32 -4.83
N LYS A 83 -6.08 7.52 -5.27
CA LYS A 83 -6.63 8.56 -4.39
C LYS A 83 -7.94 8.12 -3.74
N PHE A 84 -8.83 7.49 -4.51
CA PHE A 84 -10.12 7.01 -4.02
C PHE A 84 -9.96 5.87 -3.01
N VAL A 85 -9.18 4.84 -3.34
CA VAL A 85 -9.07 3.64 -2.51
C VAL A 85 -8.29 3.87 -1.21
N HIS A 86 -7.40 4.85 -1.17
CA HIS A 86 -6.65 5.23 0.03
C HIS A 86 -7.31 6.36 0.85
N SER A 87 -8.51 6.81 0.47
CA SER A 87 -9.34 7.68 1.32
C SER A 87 -10.02 6.84 2.40
N ILE A 88 -9.26 6.43 3.40
CA ILE A 88 -9.61 5.52 4.49
C ILE A 88 -9.22 6.08 5.86
N ASN A 89 -9.67 5.43 6.93
CA ASN A 89 -9.27 5.78 8.28
C ASN A 89 -8.02 4.99 8.70
N TYR A 90 -6.96 5.70 9.11
CA TYR A 90 -5.68 5.15 9.56
C TYR A 90 -5.58 5.02 11.08
N ASP A 91 -6.63 5.36 11.85
CA ASP A 91 -6.60 5.39 13.33
C ASP A 91 -6.41 4.02 13.98
N CYS A 92 -6.60 2.94 13.21
CA CYS A 92 -6.31 1.60 13.70
C CYS A 92 -4.81 1.32 13.86
N LEU A 93 -3.93 2.11 13.26
CA LEU A 93 -2.49 1.95 13.38
C LEU A 93 -1.98 2.65 14.65
N ASP A 94 -1.22 1.91 15.46
CA ASP A 94 -0.52 2.44 16.62
C ASP A 94 0.92 2.81 16.28
N LYS A 95 1.51 3.66 17.12
CA LYS A 95 2.95 3.93 17.08
C LYS A 95 3.74 2.67 17.41
N ASP A 96 4.80 2.43 16.66
CA ASP A 96 5.73 1.32 16.86
C ASP A 96 7.12 1.88 17.26
N VAL A 97 7.29 2.06 18.56
CA VAL A 97 8.54 2.60 19.13
C VAL A 97 9.69 1.64 18.91
N GLU A 98 9.44 0.33 19.03
CA GLU A 98 10.46 -0.71 18.86
C GLU A 98 10.97 -0.73 17.40
N LEU A 99 10.08 -0.70 16.43
CA LEU A 99 10.46 -0.59 15.01
C LEU A 99 11.29 0.68 14.76
N ARG A 100 10.89 1.81 15.31
CA ARG A 100 11.63 3.07 15.17
C ARG A 100 13.04 2.96 15.73
N GLU A 101 13.19 2.42 16.93
CA GLU A 101 14.49 2.23 17.56
C GLU A 101 15.38 1.29 16.76
N GLU A 102 14.86 0.19 16.24
CA GLU A 102 15.60 -0.74 15.39
C GLU A 102 16.04 -0.09 14.06
N LEU A 103 15.17 0.68 13.42
CA LEU A 103 15.51 1.40 12.19
C LEU A 103 16.63 2.43 12.41
N LEU A 104 16.65 3.11 13.56
CA LEU A 104 17.70 4.08 13.91
C LEU A 104 19.07 3.43 14.18
N LYS A 105 19.11 2.15 14.56
CA LYS A 105 20.35 1.39 14.79
C LYS A 105 20.98 0.87 13.49
N LEU A 106 20.24 0.89 12.38
CA LEU A 106 20.73 0.33 11.12
C LEU A 106 21.79 1.23 10.48
N ASP A 107 22.96 0.67 10.19
CA ASP A 107 23.98 1.30 9.35
C ASP A 107 23.70 1.01 7.87
N ALA A 108 22.47 1.32 7.43
CA ALA A 108 22.02 1.10 6.06
C ALA A 108 21.06 2.23 5.64
N LYS A 109 21.10 2.57 4.35
CA LYS A 109 20.09 3.49 3.78
C LYS A 109 18.76 2.75 3.63
N THR A 110 17.74 3.21 4.32
CA THR A 110 16.41 2.61 4.27
C THR A 110 15.51 3.32 3.27
N PHE A 111 14.75 2.53 2.51
CA PHE A 111 13.73 2.98 1.56
C PHE A 111 12.45 2.21 1.78
N CYS A 112 11.32 2.79 1.41
CA CYS A 112 10.05 2.08 1.34
C CYS A 112 9.63 1.95 -0.11
N ALA A 113 9.24 0.75 -0.54
CA ALA A 113 8.61 0.50 -1.84
C ALA A 113 7.14 0.14 -1.62
N THR A 114 6.24 0.66 -2.46
CA THR A 114 4.81 0.38 -2.35
C THR A 114 4.14 0.38 -3.72
N ASN A 115 3.17 -0.53 -3.89
CA ASN A 115 2.22 -0.51 -5.01
C ASN A 115 1.06 0.49 -4.76
N GLY A 116 0.94 0.98 -3.55
CA GLY A 116 -0.03 2.00 -3.16
C GLY A 116 0.36 3.41 -3.57
N SER A 117 -0.42 4.41 -3.15
CA SER A 117 -0.08 5.80 -3.33
C SER A 117 1.01 6.25 -2.34
N ARG A 118 1.76 7.29 -2.72
CA ARG A 118 2.73 7.91 -1.83
C ARG A 118 2.06 8.45 -0.57
N GLU A 119 0.87 9.03 -0.70
CA GLU A 119 0.08 9.56 0.39
C GLU A 119 -0.33 8.46 1.38
N HIS A 120 -0.72 7.28 0.87
CA HIS A 120 -1.01 6.11 1.70
C HIS A 120 0.21 5.73 2.56
N ALA A 121 1.38 5.59 1.93
CA ALA A 121 2.62 5.28 2.63
C ALA A 121 2.94 6.31 3.71
N ILE A 122 2.85 7.61 3.40
CA ILE A 122 3.09 8.70 4.36
C ILE A 122 2.10 8.62 5.53
N ASN A 123 0.82 8.38 5.27
CA ASN A 123 -0.20 8.30 6.33
C ASN A 123 0.06 7.10 7.25
N CYS A 124 0.40 5.94 6.72
CA CYS A 124 0.79 4.78 7.52
C CYS A 124 2.02 5.10 8.38
N MET A 125 3.10 5.64 7.78
CA MET A 125 4.34 5.95 8.49
C MET A 125 4.15 7.00 9.59
N LYS A 126 3.31 8.02 9.37
CA LYS A 126 2.96 9.01 10.39
C LYS A 126 2.28 8.37 11.60
N ARG A 127 1.35 7.44 11.36
CA ARG A 127 0.67 6.72 12.44
C ARG A 127 1.64 5.81 13.21
N VAL A 128 2.51 5.12 12.49
CA VAL A 128 3.55 4.26 13.08
C VAL A 128 4.66 5.07 13.77
N GLY A 129 4.86 6.35 13.40
CA GLY A 129 5.82 7.25 14.00
C GLY A 129 7.24 7.15 13.42
N ILE A 130 7.35 6.91 12.12
CA ILE A 130 8.62 6.73 11.40
C ILE A 130 8.72 7.55 10.11
N ASP A 131 7.78 8.43 9.83
CA ASP A 131 7.72 9.18 8.56
C ASP A 131 8.94 10.06 8.31
N ASP A 132 9.52 10.65 9.35
CA ASP A 132 10.75 11.44 9.29
C ASP A 132 11.97 10.62 8.83
N LEU A 133 12.00 9.31 9.09
CA LEU A 133 13.07 8.42 8.67
C LEU A 133 13.04 8.11 7.17
N PHE A 134 11.90 8.30 6.53
CA PHE A 134 11.63 7.97 5.12
C PHE A 134 11.35 9.19 4.24
N GLU A 135 11.63 10.38 4.71
CA GLU A 135 11.46 11.60 3.90
C GLU A 135 12.28 11.51 2.60
N GLY A 136 11.61 11.66 1.45
CA GLY A 136 12.24 11.52 0.13
C GLY A 136 12.65 10.11 -0.28
N LYS A 137 12.37 9.09 0.53
CA LYS A 137 12.83 7.69 0.34
C LYS A 137 11.69 6.71 0.01
N ILE A 138 10.51 7.20 -0.36
CA ILE A 138 9.38 6.37 -0.76
C ILE A 138 9.46 6.15 -2.27
N ILE A 139 9.62 4.89 -2.67
CA ILE A 139 9.64 4.44 -4.05
C ILE A 139 8.24 3.93 -4.38
N LYS A 140 7.56 4.57 -5.32
CA LYS A 140 6.32 4.06 -5.87
C LYS A 140 6.68 3.06 -6.96
N HIS A 141 6.23 1.83 -6.82
CA HIS A 141 6.30 0.87 -7.91
C HIS A 141 5.18 1.22 -8.91
N ILE A 142 5.56 1.81 -10.03
CA ILE A 142 4.67 2.02 -11.16
C ILE A 142 4.86 0.79 -12.04
N ILE A 143 3.86 -0.05 -12.06
CA ILE A 143 3.79 -1.17 -13.01
C ILE A 143 3.29 -0.64 -14.32
#